data_6be0c64e4d6c08a8f799016df38bdebe
#
_entry.id   6be0c64e4d6c08a8f799016df38bdebe
#
_cell.length_a   1.000
_cell.length_b   1.000
_cell.length_c   1.000
_cell.angle_alpha   90.00
_cell.angle_beta   90.00
_cell.angle_gamma   90.00
#
_symmetry.space_group_name_H-M   'P 1'
#
loop_
_entity.id
_entity.type
_entity.pdbx_description
1 polymer ?
#
loop_
_entity_poly.entity_id
_entity_poly.type
_entity_poly.pdbx_seq_one_letter_code
_entity_poly.pdbx_strand_id
1 'polypeptide(L)'
;MPKLSEFFGIQISIRTRERPHRLPHFHARYGAESVSIAIGTLEVLAGNIERRALAMVLEWAVMHRVELQQAWDDVKAGRLPQKIEPLR
;
A
#
# COMPACT_ATOMS: atom_id res chain seq x y z
N MET A 1 -3.17 -1.71 12.26
CA MET A 1 -3.02 -1.47 10.81
C MET A 1 -3.19 -2.77 10.06
N PRO A 2 -4.17 -2.83 9.19
CA PRO A 2 -4.35 -4.05 8.39
C PRO A 2 -3.20 -4.25 7.41
N LYS A 3 -2.63 -5.43 7.44
CA LYS A 3 -1.61 -5.82 6.48
C LYS A 3 -2.29 -6.48 5.30
N LEU A 4 -2.00 -6.00 4.10
CA LEU A 4 -2.62 -6.50 2.88
C LEU A 4 -1.80 -7.59 2.21
N SER A 5 -0.48 -7.47 2.27
CA SER A 5 0.39 -8.41 1.59
C SER A 5 1.80 -8.32 2.15
N GLU A 6 2.59 -9.32 1.86
CA GLU A 6 4.00 -9.32 2.25
C GLU A 6 4.78 -10.15 1.24
N PHE A 7 5.86 -9.58 0.72
CA PHE A 7 6.69 -10.28 -0.26
C PHE A 7 8.11 -9.69 -0.23
N PHE A 8 9.08 -10.56 -0.32
CA PHE A 8 10.50 -10.18 -0.37
C PHE A 8 10.92 -9.22 0.73
N GLY A 9 10.37 -9.40 1.95
CA GLY A 9 10.69 -8.54 3.07
C GLY A 9 9.95 -7.21 3.09
N ILE A 10 9.05 -7.00 2.15
CA ILE A 10 8.25 -5.77 2.04
C ILE A 10 6.86 -6.04 2.60
N GLN A 11 6.40 -5.16 3.50
CA GLN A 11 5.06 -5.29 4.08
C GLN A 11 4.17 -4.19 3.52
N ILE A 12 3.02 -4.58 2.99
CA ILE A 12 2.04 -3.64 2.45
C ILE A 12 0.89 -3.52 3.44
N SER A 13 0.57 -2.30 3.81
CA SER A 13 -0.54 -2.05 4.73
C SER A 13 -1.31 -0.83 4.31
N ILE A 14 -2.48 -0.66 4.93
CA ILE A 14 -3.35 0.47 4.63
C ILE A 14 -3.89 1.01 5.94
N ARG A 15 -4.04 2.32 6.02
CA ARG A 15 -4.64 2.98 7.19
C ARG A 15 -5.40 4.20 6.73
N THR A 16 -6.48 4.48 7.45
CA THR A 16 -7.34 5.59 7.10
C THR A 16 -7.48 6.61 8.23
N ARG A 17 -6.71 6.45 9.29
CA ARG A 17 -6.79 7.38 10.43
C ARG A 17 -6.07 8.68 10.19
N GLU A 18 -5.46 8.82 9.04
CA GLU A 18 -4.72 10.01 8.72
C GLU A 18 -5.65 11.12 8.28
N ARG A 19 -5.09 12.28 8.01
CA ARG A 19 -5.86 13.46 7.70
C ARG A 19 -6.92 13.18 6.64
N PRO A 20 -8.12 13.73 6.83
CA PRO A 20 -9.27 13.33 6.01
C PRO A 20 -9.15 13.68 4.52
N HIS A 21 -8.36 14.66 4.17
CA HIS A 21 -8.26 15.06 2.77
C HIS A 21 -7.26 14.24 1.97
N ARG A 22 -6.81 13.14 2.52
CA ARG A 22 -5.80 12.33 1.84
C ARG A 22 -6.36 11.59 0.66
N LEU A 23 -5.55 11.54 -0.38
CA LEU A 23 -5.83 10.65 -1.50
C LEU A 23 -5.81 9.21 -1.01
N PRO A 24 -6.57 8.32 -1.66
CA PRO A 24 -6.42 6.90 -1.37
C PRO A 24 -4.98 6.47 -1.55
N HIS A 25 -4.42 5.83 -0.54
CA HIS A 25 -3.02 5.47 -0.57
C HIS A 25 -2.76 4.24 0.29
N PHE A 26 -1.62 3.60 0.06
CA PHE A 26 -1.18 2.49 0.87
C PHE A 26 0.26 2.73 1.32
N HIS A 27 0.69 1.94 2.27
CA HIS A 27 2.03 2.05 2.83
C HIS A 27 2.82 0.80 2.53
N ALA A 28 4.09 0.98 2.21
CA ALA A 28 5.02 -0.13 2.03
C ALA A 28 6.19 0.08 2.98
N ARG A 29 6.52 -0.96 3.72
CA ARG A 29 7.62 -0.91 4.68
C ARG A 29 8.66 -1.95 4.32
N TYR A 30 9.92 -1.54 4.32
CA TYR A 30 11.04 -2.42 4.04
C TYR A 30 12.13 -2.13 5.07
N GLY A 31 12.28 -3.04 6.05
CA GLY A 31 13.17 -2.79 7.16
C GLY A 31 12.73 -1.59 7.98
N ALA A 32 13.59 -0.62 8.14
CA ALA A 32 13.29 0.60 8.89
C ALA A 32 12.74 1.70 8.01
N GLU A 33 12.65 1.47 6.71
CA GLU A 33 12.19 2.48 5.76
C GLU A 33 10.73 2.25 5.40
N SER A 34 10.02 3.34 5.08
CA SER A 34 8.63 3.23 4.65
C SER A 34 8.30 4.31 3.65
N VAL A 35 7.27 4.04 2.86
CA VAL A 35 6.84 4.95 1.80
C VAL A 35 5.32 4.89 1.70
N SER A 36 4.71 6.03 1.35
CA SER A 36 3.27 6.11 1.06
C SER A 36 3.09 6.33 -0.43
N ILE A 37 2.19 5.58 -1.03
CA ILE A 37 2.00 5.60 -2.48
C ILE A 37 0.51 5.75 -2.79
N ALA A 38 0.19 6.69 -3.68
CA ALA A 38 -1.19 6.92 -4.10
C ALA A 38 -1.68 5.74 -4.94
N ILE A 39 -2.89 5.27 -4.65
CA ILE A 39 -3.44 4.11 -5.35
C ILE A 39 -3.77 4.45 -6.81
N GLY A 40 -4.34 5.62 -7.03
CA GLY A 40 -4.77 5.99 -8.38
C GLY A 40 -3.64 6.20 -9.37
N THR A 41 -2.60 6.90 -8.96
CA THR A 41 -1.50 7.29 -9.86
C THR A 41 -0.22 6.50 -9.60
N LEU A 42 -0.12 5.85 -8.44
CA LEU A 42 1.08 5.18 -7.96
C LEU A 42 2.24 6.14 -7.73
N GLU A 43 1.91 7.40 -7.52
CA GLU A 43 2.91 8.41 -7.13
C GLU A 43 3.34 8.23 -5.69
N VAL A 44 4.61 8.44 -5.43
CA VAL A 44 5.12 8.47 -4.06
C VAL A 44 4.64 9.77 -3.42
N LEU A 45 3.91 9.65 -2.32
CA LEU A 45 3.37 10.81 -1.61
C LEU A 45 4.28 11.25 -0.48
N ALA A 46 4.95 10.32 0.17
CA ALA A 46 5.82 10.62 1.31
C ALA A 46 6.73 9.45 1.56
N GLY A 47 7.88 9.75 2.16
CA GLY A 47 8.81 8.69 2.55
C GLY A 47 9.65 8.17 1.41
N ASN A 48 10.36 7.10 1.70
CA ASN A 48 11.32 6.56 0.76
C ASN A 48 11.76 5.17 1.23
N ILE A 49 11.92 4.25 0.30
CA ILE A 49 12.50 2.95 0.60
C ILE A 49 13.56 2.64 -0.45
N GLU A 50 14.32 1.61 -0.20
CA GLU A 50 15.40 1.19 -1.08
C GLU A 50 14.86 1.02 -2.50
N ARG A 51 15.64 1.39 -3.48
CA ARG A 51 15.20 1.55 -4.86
C ARG A 51 14.64 0.27 -5.48
N ARG A 52 15.31 -0.85 -5.25
CA ARG A 52 14.85 -2.12 -5.79
C ARG A 52 13.53 -2.55 -5.13
N ALA A 53 13.41 -2.31 -3.83
CA ALA A 53 12.18 -2.61 -3.12
C ALA A 53 11.04 -1.76 -3.66
N LEU A 54 11.28 -0.48 -3.90
CA LEU A 54 10.26 0.39 -4.46
C LEU A 54 9.81 -0.10 -5.84
N ALA A 55 10.75 -0.52 -6.68
CA ALA A 55 10.40 -1.03 -8.00
C ALA A 55 9.48 -2.24 -7.91
N MET A 56 9.76 -3.14 -6.95
CA MET A 56 8.91 -4.31 -6.75
C MET A 56 7.52 -3.93 -6.26
N VAL A 57 7.44 -2.94 -5.37
CA VAL A 57 6.15 -2.47 -4.88
C VAL A 57 5.31 -1.90 -6.01
N LEU A 58 5.92 -1.09 -6.86
CA LEU A 58 5.20 -0.48 -7.98
C LEU A 58 4.75 -1.52 -8.99
N GLU A 59 5.58 -2.50 -9.28
CA GLU A 59 5.22 -3.59 -10.18
C GLU A 59 4.02 -4.35 -9.64
N TRP A 60 4.04 -4.67 -8.36
CA TRP A 60 2.94 -5.34 -7.69
C TRP A 60 1.67 -4.49 -7.71
N ALA A 61 1.80 -3.21 -7.39
CA ALA A 61 0.65 -2.32 -7.27
C ALA A 61 -0.07 -2.11 -8.61
N VAL A 62 0.67 -2.09 -9.70
CA VAL A 62 0.06 -1.97 -11.03
C VAL A 62 -0.91 -3.11 -11.29
N MET A 63 -0.58 -4.30 -10.82
CA MET A 63 -1.41 -5.49 -11.02
C MET A 63 -2.59 -5.55 -10.06
N HIS A 64 -2.57 -4.77 -8.99
CA HIS A 64 -3.56 -4.92 -7.91
C HIS A 64 -4.28 -3.61 -7.56
N ARG A 65 -4.39 -2.69 -8.50
CA ARG A 65 -5.00 -1.39 -8.23
C ARG A 65 -6.44 -1.50 -7.75
N VAL A 66 -7.23 -2.35 -8.40
CA VAL A 66 -8.62 -2.52 -8.02
C VAL A 66 -8.73 -3.06 -6.60
N GLU A 67 -7.91 -4.04 -6.29
CA GLU A 67 -7.91 -4.62 -4.95
C GLU A 67 -7.45 -3.63 -3.89
N LEU A 68 -6.47 -2.79 -4.23
CA LEU A 68 -6.00 -1.75 -3.32
C LEU A 68 -7.09 -0.71 -3.06
N GLN A 69 -7.80 -0.30 -4.10
CA GLN A 69 -8.89 0.66 -3.93
C GLN A 69 -10.00 0.06 -3.09
N GLN A 70 -10.33 -1.21 -3.32
CA GLN A 70 -11.34 -1.89 -2.51
C GLN A 70 -10.91 -1.96 -1.05
N ALA A 71 -9.64 -2.24 -0.80
CA ALA A 71 -9.13 -2.29 0.56
C ALA A 71 -9.24 -0.93 1.24
N TRP A 72 -8.94 0.14 0.52
CA TRP A 72 -9.10 1.50 1.04
C TRP A 72 -10.56 1.77 1.43
N ASP A 73 -11.48 1.42 0.54
CA ASP A 73 -12.90 1.62 0.79
C ASP A 73 -13.37 0.81 1.99
N ASP A 74 -12.89 -0.43 2.11
CA ASP A 74 -13.24 -1.29 3.23
C ASP A 74 -12.79 -0.71 4.55
N VAL A 75 -11.55 -0.28 4.63
CA VAL A 75 -11.03 0.26 5.88
C VAL A 75 -11.73 1.57 6.24
N LYS A 76 -12.04 2.41 5.26
CA LYS A 76 -12.79 3.64 5.51
C LYS A 76 -14.18 3.35 6.06
N ALA A 77 -14.77 2.27 5.63
CA ALA A 77 -16.12 1.87 6.07
C ALA A 77 -16.10 1.05 7.36
N GLY A 78 -14.92 0.84 7.93
CA GLY A 78 -14.78 0.07 9.15
C GLY A 78 -14.78 -1.44 8.93
N ARG A 79 -14.61 -1.88 7.70
CA ARG A 79 -14.55 -3.30 7.37
C ARG A 79 -13.10 -3.77 7.31
N LEU A 80 -12.91 -5.05 7.55
CA LEU A 80 -11.59 -5.65 7.43
C LEU A 80 -11.28 -5.90 5.96
N PRO A 81 -10.19 -5.36 5.43
CA PRO A 81 -9.87 -5.58 4.03
C PRO A 81 -9.35 -6.99 3.77
N GLN A 82 -9.52 -7.45 2.56
CA GLN A 82 -9.01 -8.76 2.18
C GLN A 82 -7.53 -8.68 1.87
N LYS A 83 -6.84 -9.79 2.12
CA LYS A 83 -5.44 -9.91 1.74
C LYS A 83 -5.32 -9.92 0.22
N ILE A 84 -4.20 -9.43 -0.27
CA ILE A 84 -3.93 -9.37 -1.71
C ILE A 84 -2.75 -10.29 -2.01
N GLU A 85 -2.82 -10.97 -3.14
CA GLU A 85 -1.76 -11.88 -3.58
C GLU A 85 -0.42 -11.17 -3.58
N PRO A 86 0.63 -11.80 -3.03
CA PRO A 86 1.95 -11.18 -3.07
C PRO A 86 2.58 -11.25 -4.46
N LEU A 87 3.60 -10.46 -4.64
CA LEU A 87 4.43 -10.52 -5.84
C LEU A 87 5.24 -11.80 -5.82
N ARG A 88 5.32 -12.48 -6.94
CA ARG A 88 6.02 -13.76 -7.03
C ARG A 88 7.21 -13.70 -7.96
#